data_bcdb9828f90658260d99e65898802bea
#
_entry.id   bcdb9828f90658260d99e65898802bea
#
_cell.length_a   1.000
_cell.length_b   1.000
_cell.length_c   1.000
_cell.angle_alpha   90.00
_cell.angle_beta   90.00
_cell.angle_gamma   90.00
#
_symmetry.space_group_name_H-M   'P 1'
#
loop_
_entity.id
_entity.type
_entity.pdbx_description
1 polymer ?
#
loop_
_entity_poly.entity_id
_entity_poly.type
_entity_poly.pdbx_seq_one_letter_code
_entity_poly.pdbx_strand_id
1 'polypeptide(L)'
;MKSARAALRYAKALLDFSIQIQEEKTVFGEMQNICSVMQSSNDLDDALNNPVLPTKQKRQIINEVFNKSSKTTQKLFNLLSQNNREGILDVIAQKYIELYD
;
A
#
# COMPACT_ATOMS: atom_id res chain seq x y z
N MET A 1 -14.07 -8.85 2.28
CA MET A 1 -13.14 -9.58 1.41
C MET A 1 -12.33 -8.59 0.57
N LYS A 2 -11.02 -8.78 0.47
CA LYS A 2 -10.16 -7.86 -0.26
C LYS A 2 -10.16 -8.21 -1.75
N SER A 3 -10.18 -7.18 -2.62
CA SER A 3 -10.24 -7.37 -4.05
C SER A 3 -8.84 -7.59 -4.63
N ALA A 4 -8.54 -8.83 -5.04
CA ALA A 4 -7.26 -9.14 -5.68
C ALA A 4 -7.15 -8.45 -7.04
N ARG A 5 -8.26 -8.29 -7.77
CA ARG A 5 -8.28 -7.62 -9.07
C ARG A 5 -7.90 -6.15 -8.93
N ALA A 6 -8.49 -5.44 -7.97
CA ALA A 6 -8.16 -4.04 -7.72
C ALA A 6 -6.72 -3.91 -7.26
N ALA A 7 -6.28 -4.78 -6.35
CA ALA A 7 -4.91 -4.76 -5.86
C ALA A 7 -3.90 -4.96 -6.98
N LEU A 8 -4.17 -5.89 -7.89
CA LEU A 8 -3.28 -6.14 -9.03
C LEU A 8 -3.19 -4.91 -9.95
N ARG A 9 -4.30 -4.22 -10.16
CA ARG A 9 -4.33 -3.01 -10.98
C ARG A 9 -3.47 -1.91 -10.38
N TYR A 10 -3.60 -1.67 -9.06
CA TYR A 10 -2.76 -0.70 -8.37
C TYR A 10 -1.29 -1.10 -8.42
N ALA A 11 -1.00 -2.38 -8.20
CA ALA A 11 0.38 -2.87 -8.18
C ALA A 11 1.05 -2.71 -9.55
N LYS A 12 0.33 -3.00 -10.64
CA LYS A 12 0.86 -2.82 -12.00
C LYS A 12 1.15 -1.36 -12.29
N ALA A 13 0.21 -0.48 -11.94
CA ALA A 13 0.40 0.96 -12.16
C ALA A 13 1.58 1.48 -11.35
N LEU A 14 1.72 1.03 -10.11
CA LEU A 14 2.82 1.43 -9.25
C LEU A 14 4.15 0.97 -9.83
N LEU A 15 4.23 -0.28 -10.27
CA LEU A 15 5.47 -0.83 -10.84
C LEU A 15 5.85 -0.09 -12.12
N ASP A 16 4.89 0.12 -13.04
CA ASP A 16 5.14 0.83 -14.28
C ASP A 16 5.67 2.25 -14.03
N PHE A 17 5.03 2.97 -13.11
CA PHE A 17 5.47 4.30 -12.75
C PHE A 17 6.86 4.28 -12.13
N SER A 18 7.11 3.32 -11.23
CA SER A 18 8.40 3.19 -10.56
C SER A 18 9.53 2.92 -11.55
N ILE A 19 9.25 2.09 -12.55
CA ILE A 19 10.25 1.80 -13.60
C ILE A 19 10.55 3.06 -14.40
N GLN A 20 9.53 3.85 -14.75
CA GLN A 20 9.73 5.07 -15.52
C GLN A 20 10.65 6.07 -14.81
N ILE A 21 10.57 6.15 -13.49
CA ILE A 21 11.41 7.05 -12.72
C ILE A 21 12.62 6.36 -12.09
N GLN A 22 12.86 5.10 -12.45
CA GLN A 22 14.01 4.32 -12.00
C GLN A 22 14.06 4.14 -10.48
N GLU A 23 12.87 3.96 -9.86
CA GLU A 23 12.74 3.74 -8.42
C GLU A 23 12.11 2.39 -8.09
N GLU A 24 12.01 1.47 -9.05
CA GLU A 24 11.34 0.18 -8.84
C GLU A 24 11.96 -0.63 -7.72
N LYS A 25 13.27 -0.51 -7.54
CA LYS A 25 14.00 -1.22 -6.48
C LYS A 25 13.70 -0.63 -5.10
N THR A 26 13.66 0.69 -5.02
CA THR A 26 13.32 1.38 -3.77
C THR A 26 11.91 1.03 -3.35
N VAL A 27 10.97 1.10 -4.29
CA VAL A 27 9.58 0.78 -4.01
C VAL A 27 9.41 -0.70 -3.65
N PHE A 28 10.18 -1.58 -4.27
CA PHE A 28 10.17 -3.01 -3.92
C PHE A 28 10.50 -3.21 -2.44
N GLY A 29 11.56 -2.57 -1.97
CA GLY A 29 11.94 -2.64 -0.56
C GLY A 29 10.85 -2.12 0.37
N GLU A 30 10.19 -1.03 -0.05
CA GLU A 30 9.09 -0.46 0.72
C GLU A 30 7.88 -1.40 0.75
N MET A 31 7.58 -2.05 -0.35
CA MET A 31 6.48 -3.02 -0.40
C MET A 31 6.78 -4.24 0.48
N GLN A 32 8.04 -4.70 0.51
CA GLN A 32 8.45 -5.77 1.41
C GLN A 32 8.23 -5.36 2.87
N ASN A 33 8.58 -4.14 3.22
CA ASN A 33 8.37 -3.63 4.57
C ASN A 33 6.88 -3.56 4.92
N ILE A 34 6.06 -3.09 3.99
CA ILE A 34 4.61 -3.03 4.19
C ILE A 34 4.06 -4.43 4.46
N CYS A 35 4.45 -5.41 3.66
CA CYS A 35 4.01 -6.80 3.86
C CYS A 35 4.42 -7.31 5.24
N SER A 36 5.65 -7.06 5.63
CA SER A 36 6.18 -7.52 6.92
C SER A 36 5.39 -6.91 8.08
N VAL A 37 5.17 -5.61 8.04
CA VAL A 37 4.44 -4.89 9.11
C VAL A 37 2.99 -5.35 9.17
N MET A 38 2.33 -5.47 8.01
CA MET A 38 0.93 -5.89 7.97
C MET A 38 0.74 -7.30 8.47
N GLN A 39 1.68 -8.20 8.18
CA GLN A 39 1.62 -9.58 8.68
C GLN A 39 1.84 -9.66 10.18
N SER A 40 2.62 -8.73 10.73
CA SER A 40 2.95 -8.71 12.15
C SER A 40 1.89 -8.03 13.01
N SER A 41 0.98 -7.28 12.42
CA SER A 41 0.02 -6.47 13.17
C SER A 41 -1.39 -6.64 12.64
N ASN A 42 -2.16 -7.50 13.30
CA ASN A 42 -3.58 -7.66 12.99
C ASN A 42 -4.35 -6.37 13.27
N ASP A 43 -3.92 -5.61 14.27
CA ASP A 43 -4.57 -4.35 14.64
C ASP A 43 -4.52 -3.34 13.50
N LEU A 44 -3.39 -3.27 12.80
CA LEU A 44 -3.25 -2.36 11.67
C LEU A 44 -4.19 -2.76 10.53
N ASP A 45 -4.21 -4.04 10.19
CA ASP A 45 -5.10 -4.54 9.14
C ASP A 45 -6.56 -4.30 9.50
N ASP A 46 -6.94 -4.57 10.74
CA ASP A 46 -8.30 -4.36 11.22
C ASP A 46 -8.69 -2.88 11.13
N ALA A 47 -7.78 -1.98 11.52
CA ALA A 47 -8.05 -0.55 11.46
C ALA A 47 -8.28 -0.08 10.03
N LEU A 48 -7.45 -0.53 9.10
CA LEU A 48 -7.56 -0.11 7.70
C LEU A 48 -8.81 -0.68 7.02
N ASN A 49 -9.35 -1.78 7.53
CA ASN A 49 -10.57 -2.40 7.00
C ASN A 49 -11.83 -2.04 7.81
N ASN A 50 -11.69 -1.23 8.85
CA ASN A 50 -12.82 -0.85 9.69
C ASN A 50 -13.70 0.18 8.96
N PRO A 51 -14.94 -0.17 8.61
CA PRO A 51 -15.80 0.75 7.86
C PRO A 51 -16.24 1.98 8.67
N VAL A 52 -16.14 1.92 9.99
CA VAL A 52 -16.52 3.02 10.87
C VAL A 52 -15.41 4.06 10.98
N LEU A 53 -14.14 3.63 10.82
CA LEU A 53 -13.01 4.55 10.95
C LEU A 53 -12.94 5.47 9.74
N PRO A 54 -12.92 6.81 9.93
CA PRO A 54 -12.87 7.74 8.81
C PRO A 54 -11.57 7.61 8.00
N THR A 55 -11.68 7.84 6.71
CA THR A 55 -10.54 7.80 5.77
C THR A 55 -9.39 8.68 6.25
N LYS A 56 -9.69 9.86 6.77
CA LYS A 56 -8.67 10.79 7.27
C LYS A 56 -7.83 10.15 8.37
N GLN A 57 -8.47 9.42 9.28
CA GLN A 57 -7.76 8.75 10.37
C GLN A 57 -6.94 7.56 9.84
N LYS A 58 -7.49 6.80 8.90
CA LYS A 58 -6.75 5.71 8.26
C LYS A 58 -5.50 6.24 7.57
N ARG A 59 -5.61 7.39 6.91
CA ARG A 59 -4.49 8.02 6.24
C ARG A 59 -3.40 8.42 7.24
N GLN A 60 -3.79 8.95 8.40
CA GLN A 60 -2.85 9.32 9.44
C GLN A 60 -2.11 8.09 9.98
N ILE A 61 -2.83 6.99 10.18
CA ILE A 61 -2.22 5.74 10.65
C ILE A 61 -1.16 5.26 9.66
N ILE A 62 -1.49 5.25 8.37
CA ILE A 62 -0.57 4.82 7.33
C ILE A 62 0.68 5.72 7.34
N ASN A 63 0.50 7.03 7.43
CA ASN A 63 1.61 7.98 7.44
C ASN A 63 2.52 7.79 8.65
N GLU A 64 1.96 7.47 9.80
CA GLU A 64 2.75 7.26 11.01
C GLU A 64 3.53 5.95 10.97
N VAL A 65 2.87 4.88 10.52
CA VAL A 65 3.49 3.55 10.48
C VAL A 65 4.56 3.49 9.39
N PHE A 66 4.30 4.09 8.23
CA PHE A 66 5.19 4.06 7.08
C PHE A 66 5.77 5.44 6.77
N ASN A 67 6.26 6.13 7.81
CA ASN A 67 6.69 7.52 7.72
C ASN A 67 7.96 7.74 6.89
N LYS A 68 8.71 6.68 6.61
CA LYS A 68 9.94 6.77 5.82
C LYS A 68 9.75 6.37 4.36
N SER A 69 8.51 6.29 3.92
CA SER A 69 8.21 5.91 2.54
C SER A 69 8.61 7.00 1.55
N SER A 70 9.02 6.57 0.35
CA SER A 70 9.33 7.49 -0.74
C SER A 70 8.09 8.28 -1.17
N LYS A 71 8.32 9.34 -1.94
CA LYS A 71 7.20 10.13 -2.47
C LYS A 71 6.29 9.29 -3.35
N THR A 72 6.85 8.36 -4.10
CA THR A 72 6.08 7.47 -4.96
C THR A 72 5.12 6.62 -4.15
N THR A 73 5.60 6.00 -3.07
CA THR A 73 4.76 5.19 -2.19
C THR A 73 3.74 6.05 -1.46
N GLN A 74 4.11 7.28 -1.08
CA GLN A 74 3.15 8.21 -0.47
C GLN A 74 2.02 8.59 -1.43
N LYS A 75 2.32 8.72 -2.72
CA LYS A 75 1.28 8.94 -3.73
C LYS A 75 0.31 7.78 -3.80
N LEU A 76 0.81 6.55 -3.65
CA LEU A 76 -0.06 5.37 -3.57
C LEU A 76 -0.99 5.49 -2.37
N PHE A 77 -0.46 5.88 -1.21
CA PHE A 77 -1.28 6.04 0.00
C PHE A 77 -2.38 7.07 -0.21
N ASN A 78 -2.05 8.22 -0.85
CA ASN A 78 -3.03 9.24 -1.18
C ASN A 78 -4.14 8.71 -2.06
N LEU A 79 -3.76 7.97 -3.09
CA LEU A 79 -4.72 7.41 -4.05
C LEU A 79 -5.65 6.42 -3.37
N LEU A 80 -5.12 5.56 -2.50
CA LEU A 80 -5.94 4.61 -1.75
C LEU A 80 -6.95 5.33 -0.87
N SER A 81 -6.52 6.41 -0.20
CA SER A 81 -7.42 7.21 0.64
C SER A 81 -8.52 7.86 -0.17
N GLN A 82 -8.18 8.41 -1.35
CA GLN A 82 -9.18 9.03 -2.23
C GLN A 82 -10.24 8.03 -2.69
N ASN A 83 -9.85 6.78 -2.86
CA ASN A 83 -10.73 5.73 -3.38
C ASN A 83 -11.31 4.85 -2.28
N ASN A 84 -11.03 5.16 -1.01
CA ASN A 84 -11.48 4.37 0.14
C ASN A 84 -11.03 2.91 0.05
N ARG A 85 -9.77 2.70 -0.37
CA ARG A 85 -9.21 1.36 -0.57
C ARG A 85 -7.99 1.08 0.29
N GLU A 86 -7.87 1.76 1.43
CA GLU A 86 -6.75 1.55 2.35
C GLU A 86 -6.64 0.09 2.79
N GLY A 87 -7.77 -0.60 2.88
CA GLY A 87 -7.81 -1.98 3.38
C GLY A 87 -7.14 -3.01 2.49
N ILE A 88 -6.81 -2.67 1.24
CA ILE A 88 -6.13 -3.62 0.34
C ILE A 88 -4.64 -3.35 0.20
N LEU A 89 -4.08 -2.47 1.05
CA LEU A 89 -2.67 -2.11 0.95
C LEU A 89 -1.75 -3.32 1.02
N ASP A 90 -2.03 -4.27 1.90
CA ASP A 90 -1.22 -5.49 2.03
C ASP A 90 -1.24 -6.34 0.76
N VAL A 91 -2.40 -6.46 0.13
CA VAL A 91 -2.53 -7.24 -1.11
C VAL A 91 -1.81 -6.54 -2.25
N ILE A 92 -1.89 -5.19 -2.32
CA ILE A 92 -1.16 -4.41 -3.32
C ILE A 92 0.35 -4.64 -3.19
N ALA A 93 0.87 -4.56 -1.96
CA ALA A 93 2.29 -4.76 -1.71
C ALA A 93 2.73 -6.17 -2.14
N GLN A 94 1.91 -7.16 -1.82
CA GLN A 94 2.17 -8.55 -2.19
C GLN A 94 2.21 -8.72 -3.72
N LYS A 95 1.23 -8.13 -4.43
CA LYS A 95 1.18 -8.21 -5.88
C LYS A 95 2.35 -7.49 -6.54
N TYR A 96 2.76 -6.35 -6.00
CA TYR A 96 3.94 -5.65 -6.50
C TYR A 96 5.17 -6.55 -6.43
N ILE A 97 5.38 -7.19 -5.28
CA ILE A 97 6.52 -8.08 -5.08
C ILE A 97 6.49 -9.23 -6.11
N GLU A 98 5.33 -9.82 -6.33
CA GLU A 98 5.17 -10.90 -7.31
C GLU A 98 5.48 -10.42 -8.74
N LEU A 99 5.01 -9.23 -9.10
CA LEU A 99 5.24 -8.68 -10.43
C LEU A 99 6.69 -8.27 -10.66
N TYR A 100 7.35 -7.79 -9.62
CA TYR A 100 8.73 -7.34 -9.69
C TYR A 100 9.69 -8.52 -9.96
N ASP A 101 9.41 -9.67 -9.38
CA ASP A 101 10.19 -10.87 -9.62
C ASP A 101 9.87 -11.42 -11.01
#